data_2ca36fcc92f94d579ce7f1e7a8a049ce
#
_entry.id   2ca36fcc92f94d579ce7f1e7a8a049ce
#
_cell.length_a   1.000
_cell.length_b   1.000
_cell.length_c   1.000
_cell.angle_alpha   90.00
_cell.angle_beta   90.00
_cell.angle_gamma   90.00
#
_symmetry.space_group_name_H-M   'P 1'
#
loop_
_entity.id
_entity.type
_entity.pdbx_description
1 polymer ?
#
loop_
_entity_poly.entity_id
_entity_poly.type
_entity_poly.pdbx_seq_one_letter_code
_entity_poly.pdbx_strand_id
1 'polypeptide(L)'
;MLRSVLILPLLIAQTAVLMACATPAPATEQVPQPSTLDIGLLGRIHFNTQTSDFARSRTFYRMLGFTTGVGGFPKTNTHLMARSLGMYDLCTYEIHDIEVIAIPESWGPSSIDLIQFAVPFNPAPPYVSPTHLGMAYAALLTTELATDVAHMQAQGVEFLSEPYGVPGDRFVFFTDPDGVLFKLVETAPPHGDPNRDMHVTAMPYVALNVSDFDRSLAFYRMLGYTEVRPLAATGTLAEARAYGLDEPFTLRGADIALPGGDRHRLRLVQWLEPHDDDPPYPPPINHIGIDRIALAVVDLDRAVDLLRAHGEEFLSEIAPCCSGTGEDETGIINLVDPDGIYLELVGPITRREPVTPPEWCETD
;
A
#
# COMPACT_ATOMS: atom_id res chain seq x y z
N MET A 1 -15.74 -23.69 99.05
CA MET A 1 -15.47 -22.78 97.94
C MET A 1 -14.34 -23.40 97.08
N LEU A 2 -14.76 -24.23 96.06
CA LEU A 2 -13.81 -24.92 95.16
C LEU A 2 -13.68 -24.09 93.86
N ARG A 3 -12.47 -23.72 93.51
CA ARG A 3 -12.11 -23.17 92.18
C ARG A 3 -11.70 -24.33 91.28
N SER A 4 -12.48 -24.58 90.28
CA SER A 4 -12.13 -25.50 89.22
C SER A 4 -11.23 -24.81 88.16
N VAL A 5 -10.05 -25.40 87.91
CA VAL A 5 -9.13 -25.00 86.84
C VAL A 5 -9.42 -25.84 85.62
N LEU A 6 -9.82 -25.21 84.54
CA LEU A 6 -9.97 -25.87 83.22
C LEU A 6 -8.60 -25.82 82.53
N ILE A 7 -8.09 -27.00 82.20
CA ILE A 7 -6.91 -27.16 81.32
C ILE A 7 -7.40 -27.36 79.88
N LEU A 8 -7.00 -26.44 79.00
CA LEU A 8 -7.30 -26.50 77.57
C LEU A 8 -6.10 -27.15 76.83
N PRO A 9 -6.28 -28.17 75.98
CA PRO A 9 -5.19 -28.74 75.24
C PRO A 9 -4.89 -27.91 74.00
N LEU A 10 -3.58 -27.63 73.81
CA LEU A 10 -3.03 -26.91 72.69
C LEU A 10 -2.93 -27.88 71.51
N LEU A 11 -3.72 -27.68 70.45
CA LEU A 11 -3.60 -28.38 69.19
C LEU A 11 -2.52 -27.66 68.33
N ILE A 12 -1.39 -28.35 68.12
CA ILE A 12 -0.35 -27.91 67.16
C ILE A 12 -0.78 -28.38 65.78
N ALA A 13 -1.22 -27.46 64.93
CA ALA A 13 -1.45 -27.72 63.53
C ALA A 13 -0.14 -27.66 62.75
N GLN A 14 0.35 -28.79 62.25
CA GLN A 14 1.45 -28.87 61.33
C GLN A 14 0.98 -28.48 59.90
N THR A 15 1.31 -27.30 59.42
CA THR A 15 1.14 -26.89 58.04
C THR A 15 2.25 -27.49 57.19
N ALA A 16 1.94 -28.50 56.40
CA ALA A 16 2.79 -29.02 55.36
C ALA A 16 2.87 -28.00 54.19
N VAL A 17 3.98 -27.36 54.00
CA VAL A 17 4.25 -26.52 52.82
C VAL A 17 4.59 -27.44 51.64
N LEU A 18 3.65 -27.66 50.75
CA LEU A 18 3.89 -28.27 49.45
C LEU A 18 4.65 -27.27 48.56
N MET A 19 5.97 -27.44 48.43
CA MET A 19 6.75 -26.79 47.37
C MET A 19 6.37 -27.42 46.04
N ALA A 20 5.50 -26.76 45.26
CA ALA A 20 5.28 -27.07 43.86
C ALA A 20 6.52 -26.65 43.07
N CYS A 21 7.28 -27.61 42.56
CA CYS A 21 8.30 -27.35 41.55
C CYS A 21 7.58 -26.86 40.26
N ALA A 22 7.57 -25.54 40.07
CA ALA A 22 7.18 -24.98 38.78
C ALA A 22 8.25 -25.33 37.74
N THR A 23 7.90 -26.20 36.80
CA THR A 23 8.70 -26.39 35.58
C THR A 23 8.75 -25.06 34.83
N PRO A 24 9.94 -24.55 34.46
CA PRO A 24 10.00 -23.34 33.63
C PRO A 24 9.29 -23.61 32.30
N ALA A 25 8.42 -22.69 31.89
CA ALA A 25 7.81 -22.72 30.58
C ALA A 25 8.93 -22.79 29.51
N PRO A 26 8.77 -23.55 28.43
CA PRO A 26 9.75 -23.57 27.36
C PRO A 26 9.96 -22.13 26.87
N ALA A 27 11.22 -21.72 26.79
CA ALA A 27 11.59 -20.45 26.19
C ALA A 27 11.01 -20.41 24.78
N THR A 28 10.12 -19.50 24.49
CA THR A 28 9.67 -19.21 23.13
C THR A 28 10.93 -18.84 22.36
N GLU A 29 11.33 -19.71 21.45
CA GLU A 29 12.40 -19.47 20.50
C GLU A 29 12.00 -18.20 19.72
N GLN A 30 12.66 -17.07 20.03
CA GLN A 30 12.46 -15.85 19.29
C GLN A 30 12.99 -16.09 17.88
N VAL A 31 12.07 -16.23 16.92
CA VAL A 31 12.41 -16.21 15.49
C VAL A 31 13.25 -14.95 15.26
N PRO A 32 14.47 -15.06 14.72
CA PRO A 32 15.30 -13.91 14.46
C PRO A 32 14.51 -12.90 13.64
N GLN A 33 14.34 -11.68 14.15
CA GLN A 33 13.72 -10.60 13.37
C GLN A 33 14.62 -10.34 12.16
N PRO A 34 14.06 -10.29 10.93
CA PRO A 34 14.87 -10.01 9.76
C PRO A 34 15.58 -8.66 9.96
N SER A 35 16.86 -8.63 9.62
CA SER A 35 17.66 -7.40 9.71
C SER A 35 17.13 -6.40 8.71
N THR A 36 16.82 -5.18 9.18
CA THR A 36 16.49 -4.06 8.30
C THR A 36 17.71 -3.69 7.46
N LEU A 37 17.53 -3.57 6.14
CA LEU A 37 18.56 -3.04 5.25
C LEU A 37 18.46 -1.51 5.26
N ASP A 38 19.60 -0.85 5.47
CA ASP A 38 19.65 0.61 5.33
C ASP A 38 19.78 1.01 3.85
N ILE A 39 18.67 0.84 3.11
CA ILE A 39 18.58 1.23 1.70
C ILE A 39 18.33 2.72 1.49
N GLY A 40 18.25 3.50 2.57
CA GLY A 40 17.97 4.93 2.50
C GLY A 40 16.53 5.23 2.07
N LEU A 41 15.56 4.38 2.46
CA LEU A 41 14.15 4.53 2.08
C LEU A 41 13.55 5.79 2.72
N LEU A 42 12.97 6.67 1.89
CA LEU A 42 12.27 7.89 2.28
C LEU A 42 10.77 7.68 2.44
N GLY A 43 10.21 6.66 1.79
CA GLY A 43 8.81 6.27 1.84
C GLY A 43 8.09 6.34 0.50
N ARG A 44 6.78 6.10 0.54
CA ARG A 44 5.90 6.15 -0.64
C ARG A 44 5.78 7.58 -1.15
N ILE A 45 6.03 7.79 -2.44
CA ILE A 45 5.84 9.09 -3.11
C ILE A 45 4.53 9.15 -3.91
N HIS A 46 4.11 8.05 -4.50
CA HIS A 46 2.80 7.90 -5.16
C HIS A 46 2.45 6.42 -5.25
N PHE A 47 1.25 6.11 -5.68
CA PHE A 47 0.96 4.88 -6.39
C PHE A 47 0.67 5.20 -7.85
N ASN A 48 0.87 4.23 -8.72
CA ASN A 48 0.59 4.37 -10.14
C ASN A 48 -0.74 3.71 -10.44
N THR A 49 -1.55 4.35 -11.28
CA THR A 49 -2.81 3.78 -11.75
C THR A 49 -2.96 3.97 -13.25
N GLN A 50 -3.29 2.88 -13.91
CA GLN A 50 -3.63 2.84 -15.31
C GLN A 50 -5.10 3.18 -15.51
N THR A 51 -5.39 4.08 -16.46
CA THR A 51 -6.76 4.46 -16.84
C THR A 51 -7.05 4.16 -18.32
N SER A 52 -8.32 3.87 -18.61
CA SER A 52 -8.80 3.69 -20.00
C SER A 52 -9.07 4.99 -20.73
N ASP A 53 -9.29 6.11 -20.01
CA ASP A 53 -9.54 7.45 -20.53
C ASP A 53 -8.94 8.51 -19.59
N PHE A 54 -7.78 9.02 -19.96
CA PHE A 54 -7.04 9.98 -19.15
C PHE A 54 -7.83 11.25 -18.81
N ALA A 55 -8.53 11.83 -19.78
CA ALA A 55 -9.25 13.08 -19.59
C ALA A 55 -10.41 12.91 -18.60
N ARG A 56 -11.14 11.79 -18.69
CA ARG A 56 -12.21 11.43 -17.77
C ARG A 56 -11.67 11.23 -16.34
N SER A 57 -10.66 10.40 -16.19
CA SER A 57 -10.09 10.09 -14.87
C SER A 57 -9.40 11.31 -14.26
N ARG A 58 -8.69 12.11 -15.07
CA ARG A 58 -8.10 13.38 -14.62
C ARG A 58 -9.15 14.36 -14.09
N THR A 59 -10.33 14.44 -14.74
CA THR A 59 -11.47 15.26 -14.29
C THR A 59 -12.01 14.74 -12.96
N PHE A 60 -12.16 13.42 -12.83
CA PHE A 60 -12.61 12.76 -11.61
C PHE A 60 -11.65 13.02 -10.43
N TYR A 61 -10.37 12.78 -10.60
CA TYR A 61 -9.39 13.02 -9.52
C TYR A 61 -9.26 14.50 -9.15
N ARG A 62 -9.47 15.40 -10.11
CA ARG A 62 -9.55 16.84 -9.81
C ARG A 62 -10.76 17.16 -8.93
N MET A 63 -11.90 16.55 -9.18
CA MET A 63 -13.08 16.67 -8.32
C MET A 63 -12.79 16.20 -6.90
N LEU A 64 -12.03 15.10 -6.72
CA LEU A 64 -11.60 14.61 -5.40
C LEU A 64 -10.57 15.51 -4.68
N GLY A 65 -10.04 16.55 -5.32
CA GLY A 65 -9.07 17.47 -4.71
C GLY A 65 -7.62 17.29 -5.19
N PHE A 66 -7.33 16.37 -6.13
CA PHE A 66 -6.01 16.25 -6.77
C PHE A 66 -5.83 17.36 -7.82
N THR A 67 -5.62 18.60 -7.36
CA THR A 67 -5.64 19.80 -8.19
C THR A 67 -4.26 20.27 -8.65
N THR A 68 -3.18 19.84 -7.99
CA THR A 68 -1.81 20.05 -8.47
C THR A 68 -1.32 18.85 -9.27
N GLY A 69 -0.41 19.09 -10.21
CA GLY A 69 0.16 18.03 -11.02
C GLY A 69 1.46 18.44 -11.69
N VAL A 70 2.24 17.42 -12.07
CA VAL A 70 3.44 17.52 -12.89
C VAL A 70 3.25 16.61 -14.10
N GLY A 71 3.26 17.18 -15.29
CA GLY A 71 3.15 16.49 -16.56
C GLY A 71 4.31 16.83 -17.48
N GLY A 72 4.13 16.56 -18.77
CA GLY A 72 5.14 16.82 -19.80
C GLY A 72 6.18 15.70 -19.94
N PHE A 73 5.85 14.52 -19.43
CA PHE A 73 6.66 13.32 -19.62
C PHE A 73 6.68 12.87 -21.09
N PRO A 74 7.74 12.15 -21.52
CA PRO A 74 7.83 11.68 -22.90
C PRO A 74 6.70 10.70 -23.22
N LYS A 75 6.15 10.81 -24.43
CA LYS A 75 5.08 9.89 -24.92
C LYS A 75 5.67 8.58 -25.43
N THR A 76 6.93 8.58 -25.87
CA THR A 76 7.67 7.38 -26.29
C THR A 76 8.84 7.19 -25.34
N ASN A 77 9.01 6.01 -24.85
CA ASN A 77 10.02 5.67 -23.86
C ASN A 77 10.99 4.59 -24.36
N THR A 78 12.13 4.49 -23.66
CA THR A 78 13.24 3.62 -24.04
C THR A 78 12.93 2.14 -23.85
N HIS A 79 13.69 1.28 -24.52
CA HIS A 79 13.69 -0.17 -24.32
C HIS A 79 13.91 -0.54 -22.83
N LEU A 80 14.86 0.11 -22.15
CA LEU A 80 15.14 -0.19 -20.75
C LEU A 80 13.95 0.13 -19.84
N MET A 81 13.28 1.26 -20.11
CA MET A 81 12.05 1.62 -19.40
C MET A 81 10.93 0.61 -19.68
N ALA A 82 10.76 0.14 -20.93
CA ALA A 82 9.80 -0.91 -21.25
C ALA A 82 10.07 -2.19 -20.43
N ARG A 83 11.32 -2.63 -20.36
CA ARG A 83 11.71 -3.80 -19.55
C ARG A 83 11.46 -3.60 -18.07
N SER A 84 11.69 -2.40 -17.52
CA SER A 84 11.43 -2.13 -16.09
C SER A 84 9.94 -2.27 -15.74
N LEU A 85 9.06 -2.15 -16.73
CA LEU A 85 7.61 -2.34 -16.60
C LEU A 85 7.14 -3.75 -16.99
N GLY A 86 8.06 -4.68 -17.26
CA GLY A 86 7.75 -6.05 -17.67
C GLY A 86 7.34 -6.20 -19.14
N MET A 87 7.53 -5.17 -19.96
CA MET A 87 7.24 -5.15 -21.41
C MET A 87 8.44 -5.65 -22.19
N TYR A 88 8.78 -6.94 -22.04
CA TYR A 88 10.05 -7.51 -22.52
C TYR A 88 10.14 -7.63 -24.05
N ASP A 89 9.02 -7.66 -24.75
CA ASP A 89 8.95 -7.82 -26.21
C ASP A 89 8.94 -6.48 -26.97
N LEU A 90 9.14 -5.36 -26.26
CA LEU A 90 9.12 -4.03 -26.85
C LEU A 90 10.50 -3.39 -26.85
N CYS A 91 10.85 -2.77 -27.98
CA CYS A 91 12.03 -1.90 -28.10
C CYS A 91 11.78 -0.50 -27.52
N THR A 92 10.56 -0.05 -27.63
CA THR A 92 10.04 1.19 -27.02
C THR A 92 8.60 0.93 -26.63
N TYR A 93 8.03 1.79 -25.78
CA TYR A 93 6.60 1.80 -25.55
C TYR A 93 6.04 3.21 -25.62
N GLU A 94 4.75 3.29 -25.89
CA GLU A 94 4.05 4.56 -26.00
C GLU A 94 2.98 4.72 -24.92
N ILE A 95 2.76 5.97 -24.52
CA ILE A 95 1.67 6.38 -23.64
C ILE A 95 0.83 7.45 -24.34
N HIS A 96 -0.49 7.41 -24.12
CA HIS A 96 -1.39 8.48 -24.58
C HIS A 96 -1.21 9.71 -23.72
N ASP A 97 -1.27 9.55 -22.40
CA ASP A 97 -1.06 10.64 -21.46
C ASP A 97 -0.57 10.14 -20.10
N ILE A 98 0.11 11.04 -19.36
CA ILE A 98 0.65 10.80 -18.02
C ILE A 98 0.74 12.11 -17.24
N GLU A 99 0.34 12.09 -15.98
CA GLU A 99 0.52 13.21 -15.04
C GLU A 99 0.62 12.67 -13.61
N VAL A 100 1.63 13.08 -12.87
CA VAL A 100 1.65 12.88 -11.42
C VAL A 100 0.77 13.95 -10.79
N ILE A 101 -0.34 13.55 -10.21
CA ILE A 101 -1.34 14.44 -9.61
C ILE A 101 -1.33 14.31 -8.09
N ALA A 102 -1.63 15.40 -7.39
CA ALA A 102 -1.56 15.43 -5.92
C ALA A 102 -2.62 16.33 -5.28
N ILE A 103 -2.90 16.05 -4.02
CA ILE A 103 -3.55 16.96 -3.10
C ILE A 103 -2.52 18.04 -2.73
N PRO A 104 -2.80 19.35 -2.92
CA PRO A 104 -1.78 20.42 -2.85
C PRO A 104 -0.95 20.44 -1.57
N GLU A 105 -1.59 20.27 -0.42
CA GLU A 105 -0.93 20.34 0.89
C GLU A 105 -0.27 19.02 1.30
N SER A 106 -0.37 17.98 0.46
CA SER A 106 0.08 16.62 0.75
C SER A 106 0.83 15.98 -0.42
N TRP A 107 1.62 16.80 -1.13
CA TRP A 107 2.48 16.33 -2.22
C TRP A 107 3.43 15.22 -1.73
N GLY A 108 3.71 14.27 -2.61
CA GLY A 108 4.45 13.06 -2.29
C GLY A 108 3.52 11.95 -1.84
N PRO A 109 3.38 11.64 -0.53
CA PRO A 109 2.61 10.49 -0.07
C PRO A 109 1.13 10.48 -0.48
N SER A 110 0.57 11.63 -0.87
CA SER A 110 -0.80 11.75 -1.39
C SER A 110 -0.82 12.10 -2.87
N SER A 111 0.07 11.51 -3.65
CA SER A 111 0.12 11.66 -5.10
C SER A 111 -0.28 10.35 -5.80
N ILE A 112 -0.76 10.51 -7.02
CA ILE A 112 -1.10 9.43 -7.95
C ILE A 112 -0.34 9.69 -9.25
N ASP A 113 0.36 8.70 -9.78
CA ASP A 113 0.86 8.73 -11.13
C ASP A 113 -0.22 8.14 -12.05
N LEU A 114 -0.97 9.03 -12.70
CA LEU A 114 -2.09 8.68 -13.58
C LEU A 114 -1.57 8.47 -15.00
N ILE A 115 -1.72 7.27 -15.53
CA ILE A 115 -1.15 6.85 -16.80
C ILE A 115 -2.23 6.27 -17.71
N GLN A 116 -2.19 6.62 -19.00
CA GLN A 116 -2.90 5.91 -20.06
C GLN A 116 -1.87 5.39 -21.06
N PHE A 117 -1.59 4.07 -21.00
CA PHE A 117 -0.71 3.41 -21.97
C PHE A 117 -1.39 3.31 -23.34
N ALA A 118 -0.61 3.53 -24.40
CA ALA A 118 -1.05 3.32 -25.78
C ALA A 118 -0.73 1.91 -26.28
N VAL A 119 0.50 1.45 -25.99
CA VAL A 119 1.03 0.16 -26.44
C VAL A 119 1.96 -0.40 -25.36
N PRO A 120 1.85 -1.68 -25.03
CA PRO A 120 0.69 -2.54 -25.17
C PRO A 120 -0.40 -2.11 -24.19
N PHE A 121 -1.66 -2.27 -24.52
CA PHE A 121 -2.78 -1.99 -23.63
C PHE A 121 -3.38 -3.29 -23.11
N ASN A 122 -3.47 -3.45 -21.78
CA ASN A 122 -4.14 -4.57 -21.15
C ASN A 122 -5.51 -4.10 -20.64
N PRO A 123 -6.63 -4.54 -21.25
CA PRO A 123 -7.97 -4.10 -20.88
C PRO A 123 -8.54 -4.85 -19.66
N ALA A 124 -7.75 -5.67 -18.96
CA ALA A 124 -8.22 -6.35 -17.76
C ALA A 124 -8.80 -5.34 -16.76
N PRO A 125 -9.96 -5.65 -16.16
CA PRO A 125 -10.58 -4.74 -15.18
C PRO A 125 -9.75 -4.64 -13.93
N PRO A 126 -9.87 -3.55 -13.13
CA PRO A 126 -9.29 -3.48 -11.81
C PRO A 126 -9.93 -4.52 -10.88
N TYR A 127 -9.30 -4.74 -9.74
CA TYR A 127 -9.85 -5.63 -8.72
C TYR A 127 -11.18 -5.09 -8.19
N VAL A 128 -12.21 -5.92 -8.27
CA VAL A 128 -13.58 -5.53 -7.89
C VAL A 128 -13.88 -5.76 -6.40
N SER A 129 -13.04 -6.54 -5.72
CA SER A 129 -13.20 -6.86 -4.30
C SER A 129 -12.08 -6.25 -3.46
N PRO A 130 -12.40 -5.65 -2.31
CA PRO A 130 -11.38 -5.18 -1.38
C PRO A 130 -10.57 -6.31 -0.73
N THR A 131 -10.94 -7.59 -0.95
CA THR A 131 -10.25 -8.78 -0.44
C THR A 131 -9.30 -9.42 -1.44
N HIS A 132 -9.32 -9.01 -2.72
CA HIS A 132 -8.44 -9.56 -3.75
C HIS A 132 -6.96 -9.39 -3.37
N LEU A 133 -6.13 -10.42 -3.62
CA LEU A 133 -4.68 -10.30 -3.42
C LEU A 133 -4.10 -9.17 -4.27
N GLY A 134 -3.13 -8.44 -3.73
CA GLY A 134 -2.51 -7.31 -4.40
C GLY A 134 -2.93 -5.96 -3.84
N MET A 135 -2.76 -4.90 -4.63
CA MET A 135 -3.12 -3.53 -4.26
C MET A 135 -4.61 -3.29 -4.52
N ALA A 136 -5.44 -3.70 -3.57
CA ALA A 136 -6.88 -3.71 -3.77
C ALA A 136 -7.51 -2.30 -3.75
N TYR A 137 -7.00 -1.38 -2.93
CA TYR A 137 -7.53 -0.02 -2.83
C TYR A 137 -6.57 0.97 -2.19
N ALA A 138 -6.80 2.27 -2.44
CA ALA A 138 -6.17 3.36 -1.70
C ALA A 138 -7.17 4.04 -0.76
N ALA A 139 -6.70 4.54 0.38
CA ALA A 139 -7.53 5.29 1.32
C ALA A 139 -7.33 6.80 1.18
N LEU A 140 -8.43 7.55 1.28
CA LEU A 140 -8.43 9.01 1.31
C LEU A 140 -9.00 9.48 2.65
N LEU A 141 -8.42 10.50 3.25
CA LEU A 141 -8.95 11.15 4.45
C LEU A 141 -9.81 12.34 4.07
N THR A 142 -10.99 12.42 4.65
CA THR A 142 -11.85 13.61 4.56
C THR A 142 -12.23 14.16 5.92
N THR A 143 -12.41 15.45 6.03
CA THR A 143 -12.90 16.12 7.24
C THR A 143 -14.42 16.29 7.27
N GLU A 144 -15.11 16.07 6.14
CA GLU A 144 -16.54 16.30 5.96
C GLU A 144 -17.21 15.17 5.15
N LEU A 145 -17.14 13.92 5.68
CA LEU A 145 -17.56 12.72 4.96
C LEU A 145 -18.97 12.82 4.36
N ALA A 146 -19.96 13.32 5.13
CA ALA A 146 -21.34 13.38 4.65
C ALA A 146 -21.51 14.37 3.50
N THR A 147 -20.82 15.51 3.56
CA THR A 147 -20.82 16.52 2.50
C THR A 147 -20.16 15.99 1.24
N ASP A 148 -19.00 15.36 1.38
CA ASP A 148 -18.23 14.81 0.26
C ASP A 148 -18.99 13.67 -0.42
N VAL A 149 -19.60 12.75 0.35
CA VAL A 149 -20.43 11.67 -0.21
C VAL A 149 -21.61 12.25 -1.01
N ALA A 150 -22.33 13.24 -0.46
CA ALA A 150 -23.45 13.86 -1.16
C ALA A 150 -23.00 14.58 -2.45
N HIS A 151 -21.84 15.26 -2.41
CA HIS A 151 -21.25 15.89 -3.59
C HIS A 151 -20.89 14.86 -4.67
N MET A 152 -20.20 13.79 -4.29
CA MET A 152 -19.79 12.71 -5.19
C MET A 152 -21.00 11.98 -5.80
N GLN A 153 -22.05 11.70 -5.00
CA GLN A 153 -23.30 11.11 -5.50
C GLN A 153 -23.99 12.00 -6.54
N ALA A 154 -23.98 13.33 -6.33
CA ALA A 154 -24.52 14.28 -7.30
C ALA A 154 -23.74 14.30 -8.63
N GLN A 155 -22.46 13.86 -8.62
CA GLN A 155 -21.61 13.67 -9.81
C GLN A 155 -21.72 12.25 -10.40
N GLY A 156 -22.58 11.38 -9.84
CA GLY A 156 -22.82 10.04 -10.33
C GLY A 156 -21.81 8.98 -9.83
N VAL A 157 -21.07 9.26 -8.78
CA VAL A 157 -20.14 8.29 -8.18
C VAL A 157 -20.95 7.21 -7.44
N GLU A 158 -20.61 5.95 -7.71
CA GLU A 158 -21.22 4.80 -7.05
C GLU A 158 -20.44 4.39 -5.79
N PHE A 159 -21.17 4.08 -4.72
CA PHE A 159 -20.65 3.63 -3.44
C PHE A 159 -21.05 2.20 -3.17
N LEU A 160 -20.17 1.40 -2.53
CA LEU A 160 -20.48 0.01 -2.19
C LEU A 160 -21.53 -0.09 -1.09
N SER A 161 -21.66 0.92 -0.23
CA SER A 161 -22.60 0.96 0.90
C SER A 161 -22.86 2.39 1.37
N GLU A 162 -23.74 2.55 2.37
CA GLU A 162 -23.79 3.75 3.19
C GLU A 162 -22.54 3.85 4.10
N PRO A 163 -22.13 5.07 4.53
CA PRO A 163 -21.03 5.24 5.46
C PRO A 163 -21.21 4.43 6.77
N TYR A 164 -20.18 3.67 7.14
CA TYR A 164 -20.15 2.83 8.34
C TYR A 164 -19.13 3.34 9.36
N GLY A 165 -19.41 3.16 10.65
CA GLY A 165 -18.52 3.49 11.76
C GLY A 165 -19.09 4.55 12.70
N VAL A 166 -18.24 5.06 13.58
CA VAL A 166 -18.59 6.12 14.53
C VAL A 166 -18.13 7.48 14.02
N PRO A 167 -18.80 8.59 14.37
CA PRO A 167 -18.36 9.93 13.95
C PRO A 167 -16.89 10.19 14.26
N GLY A 168 -16.15 10.66 13.25
CA GLY A 168 -14.70 10.87 13.30
C GLY A 168 -13.84 9.68 12.88
N ASP A 169 -14.48 8.54 12.56
CA ASP A 169 -13.81 7.32 12.06
C ASP A 169 -14.74 6.51 11.13
N ARG A 170 -15.75 7.19 10.55
CA ARG A 170 -16.63 6.56 9.56
C ARG A 170 -15.88 6.38 8.24
N PHE A 171 -16.29 5.38 7.47
CA PHE A 171 -15.75 5.18 6.13
C PHE A 171 -16.81 4.69 5.15
N VAL A 172 -16.50 4.84 3.86
CA VAL A 172 -17.28 4.28 2.76
C VAL A 172 -16.35 3.93 1.61
N PHE A 173 -16.67 2.89 0.85
CA PHE A 173 -15.97 2.54 -0.38
C PHE A 173 -16.69 3.09 -1.60
N PHE A 174 -15.93 3.53 -2.59
CA PHE A 174 -16.40 3.98 -3.88
C PHE A 174 -15.42 3.56 -4.99
N THR A 175 -15.83 3.67 -6.25
CA THR A 175 -14.95 3.42 -7.40
C THR A 175 -14.69 4.69 -8.19
N ASP A 176 -13.52 4.73 -8.82
CA ASP A 176 -13.24 5.71 -9.86
C ASP A 176 -13.97 5.35 -11.17
N PRO A 177 -13.86 6.15 -12.25
CA PRO A 177 -14.54 5.86 -13.51
C PRO A 177 -14.12 4.57 -14.23
N ASP A 178 -12.99 3.99 -13.87
CA ASP A 178 -12.50 2.71 -14.39
C ASP A 178 -12.83 1.52 -13.47
N GLY A 179 -13.43 1.78 -12.29
CA GLY A 179 -13.80 0.76 -11.33
C GLY A 179 -12.73 0.53 -10.23
N VAL A 180 -11.69 1.36 -10.17
CA VAL A 180 -10.65 1.26 -9.13
C VAL A 180 -11.23 1.62 -7.76
N LEU A 181 -11.03 0.74 -6.78
CA LEU A 181 -11.57 0.92 -5.44
C LEU A 181 -10.79 1.96 -4.63
N PHE A 182 -11.55 2.80 -3.97
CA PHE A 182 -11.07 3.76 -2.97
C PHE A 182 -11.88 3.67 -1.69
N LYS A 183 -11.20 3.92 -0.56
CA LYS A 183 -11.83 4.04 0.76
C LYS A 183 -11.78 5.49 1.22
N LEU A 184 -12.93 6.14 1.34
CA LEU A 184 -13.03 7.48 1.95
C LEU A 184 -13.23 7.33 3.45
N VAL A 185 -12.33 7.91 4.26
CA VAL A 185 -12.30 7.77 5.72
C VAL A 185 -12.46 9.13 6.37
N GLU A 186 -13.43 9.24 7.26
CA GLU A 186 -13.64 10.44 8.07
C GLU A 186 -12.51 10.60 9.10
N THR A 187 -12.02 11.80 9.24
CA THR A 187 -11.06 12.15 10.30
C THR A 187 -11.58 13.36 11.08
N ALA A 188 -11.12 13.53 12.31
CA ALA A 188 -11.47 14.67 13.11
C ALA A 188 -11.07 15.96 12.38
N PRO A 189 -11.97 16.97 12.30
CA PRO A 189 -11.73 18.12 11.46
C PRO A 189 -10.53 18.93 11.93
N PRO A 190 -9.51 19.10 11.11
CA PRO A 190 -8.82 20.37 11.09
C PRO A 190 -9.81 21.38 10.52
N HIS A 191 -9.69 22.63 10.88
CA HIS A 191 -10.58 23.69 10.39
C HIS A 191 -10.60 23.69 8.85
N GLY A 192 -11.56 22.97 8.25
CA GLY A 192 -11.72 22.88 6.79
C GLY A 192 -12.14 24.22 6.22
N ASP A 193 -11.67 24.54 5.02
CA ASP A 193 -12.16 25.68 4.26
C ASP A 193 -13.61 25.40 3.83
N PRO A 194 -14.62 26.11 4.37
CA PRO A 194 -16.02 25.88 4.06
C PRO A 194 -16.39 26.19 2.58
N ASN A 195 -15.45 26.74 1.80
CA ASN A 195 -15.65 27.07 0.40
C ASN A 195 -15.15 26.00 -0.56
N ARG A 196 -14.68 24.87 -0.06
CA ARG A 196 -14.30 23.74 -0.91
C ARG A 196 -15.48 22.82 -1.16
N ASP A 197 -15.64 22.36 -2.39
CA ASP A 197 -16.65 21.35 -2.76
C ASP A 197 -16.30 19.96 -2.20
N MET A 198 -14.98 19.66 -2.01
CA MET A 198 -14.45 18.44 -1.43
C MET A 198 -13.45 18.74 -0.33
N HIS A 199 -13.46 17.90 0.70
CA HIS A 199 -12.68 18.09 1.92
C HIS A 199 -11.61 17.00 2.13
N VAL A 200 -11.20 16.35 1.04
CA VAL A 200 -10.11 15.36 1.04
C VAL A 200 -8.79 16.05 1.31
N THR A 201 -8.04 15.53 2.31
CA THR A 201 -6.83 16.18 2.83
C THR A 201 -5.55 15.36 2.62
N ALA A 202 -5.67 14.04 2.56
CA ALA A 202 -4.50 13.17 2.43
C ALA A 202 -4.90 11.76 1.95
N MET A 203 -3.87 11.00 1.55
CA MET A 203 -3.95 9.58 1.26
C MET A 203 -3.06 8.82 2.27
N PRO A 204 -3.62 8.36 3.40
CA PRO A 204 -2.85 7.84 4.53
C PRO A 204 -2.15 6.50 4.22
N TYR A 205 -2.76 5.64 3.39
CA TYR A 205 -2.21 4.34 3.03
C TYR A 205 -2.76 3.81 1.71
N VAL A 206 -2.02 2.87 1.14
CA VAL A 206 -2.50 1.91 0.13
C VAL A 206 -2.62 0.55 0.82
N ALA A 207 -3.71 -0.17 0.54
CA ALA A 207 -3.94 -1.50 1.10
C ALA A 207 -3.35 -2.57 0.18
N LEU A 208 -2.49 -3.39 0.78
CA LEU A 208 -1.83 -4.55 0.18
C LEU A 208 -2.42 -5.80 0.81
N ASN A 209 -3.23 -6.51 0.05
CA ASN A 209 -3.72 -7.81 0.47
C ASN A 209 -2.67 -8.87 0.15
N VAL A 210 -2.28 -9.63 1.16
CA VAL A 210 -1.17 -10.58 1.11
C VAL A 210 -1.63 -11.98 1.48
N SER A 211 -1.01 -13.00 0.90
CA SER A 211 -1.37 -14.40 1.18
C SER A 211 -0.80 -14.91 2.50
N ASP A 212 0.31 -14.35 2.97
CA ASP A 212 0.96 -14.67 4.24
C ASP A 212 1.48 -13.39 4.92
N PHE A 213 0.79 -12.99 5.99
CA PHE A 213 1.09 -11.75 6.70
C PHE A 213 2.51 -11.72 7.29
N ASP A 214 3.01 -12.83 7.85
CA ASP A 214 4.35 -12.83 8.48
C ASP A 214 5.45 -12.74 7.44
N ARG A 215 5.30 -13.43 6.31
CA ARG A 215 6.23 -13.38 5.18
C ARG A 215 6.30 -11.97 4.60
N SER A 216 5.16 -11.37 4.32
CA SER A 216 5.11 -10.02 3.74
C SER A 216 5.59 -8.97 4.75
N LEU A 217 5.20 -9.10 6.03
CA LEU A 217 5.71 -8.20 7.08
C LEU A 217 7.25 -8.28 7.22
N ALA A 218 7.83 -9.47 7.10
CA ALA A 218 9.28 -9.65 7.12
C ALA A 218 9.96 -8.91 5.95
N PHE A 219 9.40 -9.02 4.74
CA PHE A 219 9.87 -8.31 3.55
C PHE A 219 9.80 -6.79 3.72
N TYR A 220 8.66 -6.24 4.12
CA TYR A 220 8.52 -4.79 4.30
C TYR A 220 9.37 -4.26 5.47
N ARG A 221 9.61 -5.06 6.52
CA ARG A 221 10.56 -4.72 7.58
C ARG A 221 12.01 -4.67 7.07
N MET A 222 12.39 -5.57 6.20
CA MET A 222 13.69 -5.54 5.54
C MET A 222 13.89 -4.23 4.78
N LEU A 223 12.84 -3.70 4.12
CA LEU A 223 12.87 -2.39 3.44
C LEU A 223 12.88 -1.19 4.40
N GLY A 224 12.55 -1.38 5.71
CA GLY A 224 12.56 -0.30 6.70
C GLY A 224 11.21 0.03 7.36
N TYR A 225 10.11 -0.63 6.99
CA TYR A 225 8.79 -0.45 7.61
C TYR A 225 8.72 -1.15 8.97
N THR A 226 9.31 -0.55 10.00
CA THR A 226 9.48 -1.17 11.33
C THR A 226 8.40 -0.80 12.34
N GLU A 227 7.65 0.29 12.12
CA GLU A 227 6.50 0.62 12.95
C GLU A 227 5.28 -0.20 12.51
N VAL A 228 4.68 -0.95 13.43
CA VAL A 228 3.59 -1.89 13.15
C VAL A 228 2.44 -1.63 14.11
N ARG A 229 1.25 -1.33 13.57
CA ARG A 229 0.01 -1.11 14.32
C ARG A 229 -1.01 -2.16 13.90
N PRO A 230 -1.29 -3.19 14.73
CA PRO A 230 -2.23 -4.25 14.39
C PRO A 230 -3.63 -3.72 14.08
N LEU A 231 -4.30 -4.34 13.11
CA LEU A 231 -5.72 -4.14 12.84
C LEU A 231 -6.60 -5.03 13.71
N ALA A 232 -7.88 -4.71 13.82
CA ALA A 232 -8.86 -5.61 14.42
C ALA A 232 -8.94 -6.91 13.59
N ALA A 233 -8.85 -8.06 14.26
CA ALA A 233 -8.80 -9.36 13.60
C ALA A 233 -10.16 -9.84 13.06
N THR A 234 -11.26 -9.24 13.48
CA THR A 234 -12.61 -9.65 13.10
C THR A 234 -13.47 -8.42 12.82
N GLY A 235 -14.33 -8.52 11.81
CA GLY A 235 -15.37 -7.53 11.54
C GLY A 235 -16.76 -8.11 11.67
N THR A 236 -17.71 -7.28 12.12
CA THR A 236 -19.12 -7.64 12.18
C THR A 236 -19.75 -7.72 10.79
N LEU A 237 -20.95 -8.32 10.68
CA LEU A 237 -21.71 -8.31 9.42
C LEU A 237 -22.00 -6.88 8.93
N ALA A 238 -22.24 -5.94 9.84
CA ALA A 238 -22.50 -4.55 9.48
C ALA A 238 -21.24 -3.89 8.89
N GLU A 239 -20.05 -4.18 9.45
CA GLU A 239 -18.77 -3.74 8.91
C GLU A 239 -18.44 -4.44 7.58
N ALA A 240 -18.66 -5.75 7.49
CA ALA A 240 -18.45 -6.53 6.28
C ALA A 240 -19.25 -5.96 5.08
N ARG A 241 -20.50 -5.58 5.31
CA ARG A 241 -21.34 -4.93 4.28
C ARG A 241 -20.76 -3.59 3.81
N ALA A 242 -20.07 -2.87 4.69
CA ALA A 242 -19.37 -1.65 4.29
C ALA A 242 -18.16 -1.91 3.38
N TYR A 243 -17.62 -3.13 3.42
CA TYR A 243 -16.63 -3.64 2.47
C TYR A 243 -17.25 -4.32 1.23
N GLY A 244 -18.58 -4.34 1.10
CA GLY A 244 -19.26 -5.06 0.03
C GLY A 244 -19.30 -6.58 0.22
N LEU A 245 -19.10 -7.07 1.45
CA LEU A 245 -19.12 -8.48 1.79
C LEU A 245 -20.47 -8.88 2.42
N ASP A 246 -20.91 -10.11 2.19
CA ASP A 246 -22.20 -10.61 2.66
C ASP A 246 -22.14 -11.30 4.05
N GLU A 247 -20.94 -11.61 4.54
CA GLU A 247 -20.70 -12.32 5.79
C GLU A 247 -19.64 -11.60 6.65
N PRO A 248 -19.66 -11.78 8.00
CA PRO A 248 -18.58 -11.29 8.86
C PRO A 248 -17.23 -11.80 8.38
N PHE A 249 -16.20 -11.02 8.63
CA PHE A 249 -14.85 -11.38 8.17
C PHE A 249 -13.88 -11.63 9.33
N THR A 250 -12.84 -12.40 9.02
CA THR A 250 -11.65 -12.54 9.85
C THR A 250 -10.42 -12.20 9.01
N LEU A 251 -9.47 -11.52 9.62
CA LEU A 251 -8.23 -11.12 8.97
C LEU A 251 -7.06 -11.10 9.95
N ARG A 252 -5.87 -11.06 9.38
CA ARG A 252 -4.65 -10.73 10.08
C ARG A 252 -4.01 -9.55 9.34
N GLY A 253 -3.77 -8.44 10.04
CA GLY A 253 -3.28 -7.24 9.35
C GLY A 253 -2.68 -6.20 10.27
N ALA A 254 -1.97 -5.27 9.66
CA ALA A 254 -1.40 -4.11 10.35
C ALA A 254 -1.22 -2.93 9.38
N ASP A 255 -1.32 -1.72 9.91
CA ASP A 255 -0.70 -0.56 9.31
C ASP A 255 0.79 -0.59 9.64
N ILE A 256 1.63 -0.49 8.60
CA ILE A 256 3.08 -0.44 8.73
C ILE A 256 3.61 0.91 8.25
N ALA A 257 4.64 1.41 8.94
CA ALA A 257 5.24 2.71 8.64
C ALA A 257 6.76 2.68 8.82
N LEU A 258 7.43 3.63 8.18
CA LEU A 258 8.80 3.98 8.49
C LEU A 258 8.86 4.68 9.85
N PRO A 259 9.99 4.66 10.58
CA PRO A 259 10.16 5.39 11.83
C PRO A 259 9.78 6.87 11.67
N GLY A 260 8.77 7.32 12.44
CA GLY A 260 8.24 8.69 12.35
C GLY A 260 7.47 9.03 11.08
N GLY A 261 7.13 8.04 10.24
CA GLY A 261 6.63 8.20 8.89
C GLY A 261 5.12 7.91 8.70
N ASP A 262 4.26 8.40 9.56
CA ASP A 262 2.79 8.16 9.48
C ASP A 262 2.15 8.49 8.13
N ARG A 263 2.73 9.39 7.37
CA ARG A 263 2.22 9.83 6.06
C ARG A 263 2.47 8.82 4.93
N HIS A 264 3.40 7.87 5.13
CA HIS A 264 3.84 6.91 4.12
C HIS A 264 3.38 5.48 4.40
N ARG A 265 2.31 5.32 5.18
CA ARG A 265 1.86 4.00 5.60
C ARG A 265 1.46 3.11 4.42
N LEU A 266 1.70 1.82 4.62
CA LEU A 266 1.08 0.74 3.88
C LEU A 266 0.18 -0.03 4.86
N ARG A 267 -0.90 -0.61 4.36
CA ARG A 267 -1.76 -1.49 5.13
C ARG A 267 -1.61 -2.90 4.60
N LEU A 268 -0.99 -3.79 5.36
CA LEU A 268 -0.91 -5.21 5.03
C LEU A 268 -2.14 -5.93 5.60
N VAL A 269 -2.82 -6.71 4.77
CA VAL A 269 -4.00 -7.48 5.17
C VAL A 269 -3.92 -8.88 4.57
N GLN A 270 -3.96 -9.89 5.41
CA GLN A 270 -4.26 -11.27 5.04
C GLN A 270 -5.71 -11.55 5.40
N TRP A 271 -6.57 -11.66 4.40
CA TRP A 271 -7.95 -12.09 4.60
C TRP A 271 -7.97 -13.59 4.88
N LEU A 272 -8.52 -13.98 6.03
CA LEU A 272 -8.67 -15.39 6.41
C LEU A 272 -10.05 -15.91 6.01
N GLU A 273 -11.07 -15.05 6.17
CA GLU A 273 -12.45 -15.29 5.75
C GLU A 273 -13.13 -13.93 5.42
N PRO A 274 -13.68 -13.73 4.22
CA PRO A 274 -13.52 -14.59 3.05
C PRO A 274 -12.08 -14.59 2.55
N HIS A 275 -11.64 -15.71 1.98
CA HIS A 275 -10.31 -15.85 1.39
C HIS A 275 -10.41 -15.75 -0.12
N ASP A 276 -9.43 -15.08 -0.74
CA ASP A 276 -9.30 -14.94 -2.18
C ASP A 276 -7.90 -15.42 -2.58
N ASP A 277 -7.85 -16.46 -3.41
CA ASP A 277 -6.61 -17.11 -3.86
C ASP A 277 -6.13 -16.59 -5.22
N ASP A 278 -6.91 -15.73 -5.88
CA ASP A 278 -6.53 -15.19 -7.18
C ASP A 278 -5.30 -14.28 -7.03
N PRO A 279 -4.20 -14.57 -7.76
CA PRO A 279 -2.97 -13.81 -7.63
C PRO A 279 -3.12 -12.38 -8.20
N PRO A 280 -2.25 -11.46 -7.78
CA PRO A 280 -2.12 -10.17 -8.46
C PRO A 280 -1.84 -10.36 -9.96
N TYR A 281 -2.22 -9.37 -10.77
CA TYR A 281 -1.94 -9.43 -12.21
C TYR A 281 -0.43 -9.55 -12.47
N PRO A 282 -0.02 -10.48 -13.36
CA PRO A 282 1.38 -10.61 -13.72
C PRO A 282 1.84 -9.46 -14.63
N PRO A 283 3.17 -9.33 -14.86
CA PRO A 283 3.68 -8.40 -15.88
C PRO A 283 3.07 -8.66 -17.27
N PRO A 284 2.99 -7.65 -18.11
CA PRO A 284 3.34 -6.24 -17.91
C PRO A 284 2.33 -5.49 -17.04
N ILE A 285 2.79 -4.44 -16.36
CA ILE A 285 1.99 -3.65 -15.40
C ILE A 285 1.10 -2.58 -16.06
N ASN A 286 0.58 -2.83 -17.22
CA ASN A 286 -0.28 -1.91 -17.98
C ASN A 286 -1.76 -2.31 -17.96
N HIS A 287 -2.20 -3.06 -16.97
CA HIS A 287 -3.62 -3.35 -16.73
C HIS A 287 -4.33 -2.15 -16.07
N ILE A 288 -5.66 -2.08 -16.22
CA ILE A 288 -6.46 -1.04 -15.57
C ILE A 288 -6.40 -1.21 -14.06
N GLY A 289 -6.22 -0.09 -13.34
CA GLY A 289 -6.21 -0.05 -11.88
C GLY A 289 -4.86 0.31 -11.27
N ILE A 290 -4.73 0.11 -9.96
CA ILE A 290 -3.48 0.35 -9.24
C ILE A 290 -2.49 -0.75 -9.62
N ASP A 291 -1.39 -0.38 -10.22
CA ASP A 291 -0.42 -1.35 -10.76
C ASP A 291 0.87 -1.44 -9.96
N ARG A 292 1.31 -0.36 -9.28
CA ARG A 292 2.51 -0.37 -8.43
C ARG A 292 2.52 0.77 -7.43
N ILE A 293 3.39 0.65 -6.43
CA ILE A 293 3.71 1.70 -5.46
C ILE A 293 5.14 2.17 -5.70
N ALA A 294 5.32 3.48 -5.84
CA ALA A 294 6.63 4.09 -5.96
C ALA A 294 7.17 4.52 -4.58
N LEU A 295 8.36 4.05 -4.28
CA LEU A 295 9.10 4.26 -3.05
C LEU A 295 10.38 5.05 -3.35
N ALA A 296 10.53 6.23 -2.75
CA ALA A 296 11.73 7.04 -2.93
C ALA A 296 12.87 6.55 -2.05
N VAL A 297 14.09 6.56 -2.61
CA VAL A 297 15.34 6.28 -1.91
C VAL A 297 16.33 7.43 -2.09
N VAL A 298 17.25 7.58 -1.13
CA VAL A 298 18.27 8.64 -1.16
C VAL A 298 19.31 8.42 -2.26
N ASP A 299 19.61 7.16 -2.56
CA ASP A 299 20.62 6.73 -3.54
C ASP A 299 20.17 5.39 -4.12
N LEU A 300 19.71 5.42 -5.37
CA LEU A 300 19.12 4.23 -6.00
C LEU A 300 20.18 3.17 -6.33
N ASP A 301 21.37 3.60 -6.75
CA ASP A 301 22.48 2.67 -7.03
C ASP A 301 22.84 1.84 -5.79
N ARG A 302 22.97 2.51 -4.63
CA ARG A 302 23.27 1.85 -3.35
C ARG A 302 22.12 0.96 -2.88
N ALA A 303 20.88 1.43 -3.02
CA ALA A 303 19.70 0.65 -2.60
C ALA A 303 19.62 -0.67 -3.39
N VAL A 304 19.82 -0.61 -4.71
CA VAL A 304 19.78 -1.78 -5.58
C VAL A 304 20.92 -2.75 -5.26
N ASP A 305 22.15 -2.24 -5.02
CA ASP A 305 23.28 -3.09 -4.63
C ASP A 305 23.02 -3.86 -3.34
N LEU A 306 22.44 -3.19 -2.33
CA LEU A 306 22.10 -3.82 -1.05
C LEU A 306 21.01 -4.88 -1.19
N LEU A 307 19.96 -4.59 -1.96
CA LEU A 307 18.86 -5.52 -2.19
C LEU A 307 19.32 -6.74 -3.01
N ARG A 308 20.12 -6.54 -4.07
CA ARG A 308 20.73 -7.65 -4.83
C ARG A 308 21.65 -8.52 -3.95
N ALA A 309 22.45 -7.90 -3.08
CA ALA A 309 23.29 -8.63 -2.13
C ALA A 309 22.46 -9.41 -1.10
N HIS A 310 21.25 -8.99 -0.80
CA HIS A 310 20.29 -9.69 0.04
C HIS A 310 19.59 -10.85 -0.69
N GLY A 311 19.60 -10.86 -2.02
CA GLY A 311 18.99 -11.90 -2.86
C GLY A 311 17.70 -11.46 -3.55
N GLU A 312 17.35 -10.17 -3.50
CA GLU A 312 16.17 -9.65 -4.19
C GLU A 312 16.41 -9.56 -5.71
N GLU A 313 15.40 -9.94 -6.48
CA GLU A 313 15.41 -9.90 -7.94
C GLU A 313 14.64 -8.69 -8.45
N PHE A 314 15.10 -8.12 -9.56
CA PHE A 314 14.50 -6.98 -10.22
C PHE A 314 14.04 -7.35 -11.64
N LEU A 315 13.03 -6.64 -12.15
CA LEU A 315 12.52 -6.85 -13.50
C LEU A 315 13.52 -6.46 -14.59
N SER A 316 14.43 -5.53 -14.31
CA SER A 316 15.42 -5.01 -15.25
C SER A 316 16.65 -4.43 -14.53
N GLU A 317 17.54 -3.82 -15.27
CA GLU A 317 18.50 -2.85 -14.76
C GLU A 317 17.81 -1.50 -14.48
N ILE A 318 18.50 -0.59 -13.74
CA ILE A 318 17.98 0.75 -13.46
C ILE A 318 17.71 1.48 -14.78
N ALA A 319 16.48 1.93 -14.96
CA ALA A 319 16.10 2.76 -16.11
C ALA A 319 16.20 4.24 -15.73
N PRO A 320 17.06 5.04 -16.41
CA PRO A 320 17.02 6.49 -16.27
C PRO A 320 15.62 7.00 -16.56
N CYS A 321 15.08 7.87 -15.69
CA CYS A 321 13.67 8.23 -15.70
C CYS A 321 13.47 9.67 -16.11
N CYS A 322 12.45 9.79 -16.86
CA CYS A 322 11.44 10.84 -17.01
C CYS A 322 11.73 11.82 -18.13
N SER A 323 12.94 11.97 -18.64
CA SER A 323 13.22 12.70 -19.88
C SER A 323 13.09 11.84 -21.15
N GLY A 324 13.19 10.53 -21.00
CA GLY A 324 13.19 9.57 -22.12
C GLY A 324 14.46 9.57 -22.94
N THR A 325 15.49 10.33 -22.54
CA THR A 325 16.76 10.45 -23.29
C THR A 325 17.86 9.54 -22.76
N GLY A 326 17.69 8.96 -21.57
CA GLY A 326 18.72 8.20 -20.86
C GLY A 326 19.79 9.06 -20.18
N GLU A 327 19.59 10.38 -20.14
CA GLU A 327 20.52 11.35 -19.51
C GLU A 327 20.01 11.84 -18.13
N ASP A 328 18.91 11.27 -17.64
CA ASP A 328 18.31 11.65 -16.37
C ASP A 328 19.26 11.42 -15.19
N GLU A 329 19.21 12.30 -14.20
CA GLU A 329 19.92 12.16 -12.92
C GLU A 329 19.15 11.30 -11.92
N THR A 330 17.92 10.90 -12.26
CA THR A 330 17.08 9.98 -11.51
C THR A 330 16.84 8.73 -12.32
N GLY A 331 16.53 7.64 -11.62
CA GLY A 331 16.18 6.39 -12.23
C GLY A 331 15.05 5.68 -11.48
N ILE A 332 14.51 4.69 -12.15
CA ILE A 332 13.54 3.74 -11.55
C ILE A 332 14.02 2.31 -11.76
N ILE A 333 13.58 1.44 -10.88
CA ILE A 333 13.71 -0.02 -11.02
C ILE A 333 12.55 -0.69 -10.29
N ASN A 334 12.01 -1.76 -10.84
CA ASN A 334 10.91 -2.47 -10.25
C ASN A 334 11.33 -3.84 -9.71
N LEU A 335 10.79 -4.18 -8.53
CA LEU A 335 10.83 -5.51 -7.94
C LEU A 335 9.41 -5.91 -7.52
N VAL A 336 9.25 -7.15 -7.12
CA VAL A 336 7.98 -7.65 -6.59
C VAL A 336 8.15 -8.05 -5.13
N ASP A 337 7.08 -7.87 -4.34
CA ASP A 337 7.02 -8.44 -3.00
C ASP A 337 6.80 -9.97 -3.05
N PRO A 338 6.76 -10.68 -1.90
CA PRO A 338 6.56 -12.12 -1.88
C PRO A 338 5.25 -12.63 -2.51
N ASP A 339 4.26 -11.78 -2.70
CA ASP A 339 2.98 -12.10 -3.35
C ASP A 339 2.93 -11.68 -4.82
N GLY A 340 3.98 -11.05 -5.35
CA GLY A 340 4.03 -10.56 -6.72
C GLY A 340 3.52 -9.12 -6.87
N ILE A 341 3.33 -8.39 -5.78
CA ILE A 341 2.91 -6.98 -5.81
C ILE A 341 4.10 -6.11 -6.24
N TYR A 342 3.88 -5.24 -7.22
CA TYR A 342 4.93 -4.40 -7.77
C TYR A 342 5.29 -3.22 -6.88
N LEU A 343 6.60 -3.07 -6.68
CA LEU A 343 7.22 -1.94 -6.01
C LEU A 343 8.22 -1.30 -6.97
N GLU A 344 8.08 -0.01 -7.17
CA GLU A 344 9.03 0.82 -7.91
C GLU A 344 9.94 1.53 -6.91
N LEU A 345 11.25 1.37 -7.05
CA LEU A 345 12.22 2.22 -6.36
C LEU A 345 12.60 3.38 -7.27
N VAL A 346 12.56 4.59 -6.72
CA VAL A 346 12.86 5.83 -7.44
C VAL A 346 13.93 6.60 -6.67
N GLY A 347 14.97 7.08 -7.34
CA GLY A 347 15.97 7.88 -6.67
C GLY A 347 17.07 8.40 -7.60
N PRO A 348 17.96 9.24 -7.05
CA PRO A 348 19.16 9.69 -7.76
C PRO A 348 20.02 8.51 -8.19
N ILE A 349 20.63 8.63 -9.39
CA ILE A 349 21.58 7.68 -9.96
C ILE A 349 22.88 8.39 -10.31
N THR A 350 24.00 7.69 -10.10
CA THR A 350 25.33 8.14 -10.51
C THR A 350 25.94 7.20 -11.53
N ARG A 351 25.52 5.94 -11.54
CA ARG A 351 25.94 4.93 -12.50
C ARG A 351 24.98 4.90 -13.69
N ARG A 352 25.53 4.88 -14.88
CA ARG A 352 24.78 4.73 -16.12
C ARG A 352 25.44 3.62 -16.91
N GLU A 353 24.97 2.41 -16.72
CA GLU A 353 25.43 1.32 -17.54
C GLU A 353 24.77 1.43 -18.91
N PRO A 354 25.58 1.40 -19.99
CA PRO A 354 25.00 1.38 -21.32
C PRO A 354 24.23 0.07 -21.51
N VAL A 355 22.91 0.16 -21.57
CA VAL A 355 22.08 -0.99 -21.93
C VAL A 355 22.00 -1.05 -23.44
N THR A 356 22.68 -2.02 -24.02
CA THR A 356 22.57 -2.30 -25.47
C THR A 356 21.20 -2.92 -25.70
N PRO A 357 20.33 -2.31 -26.51
CA PRO A 357 19.11 -2.95 -26.94
C PRO A 357 19.41 -4.30 -27.61
N PRO A 358 18.51 -5.28 -27.57
CA PRO A 358 18.68 -6.52 -28.30
C PRO A 358 18.83 -6.25 -29.80
N GLU A 359 19.57 -7.11 -30.53
CA GLU A 359 19.80 -6.98 -31.97
C GLU A 359 18.49 -6.83 -32.78
N TRP A 360 17.40 -7.44 -32.29
CA TRP A 360 16.09 -7.32 -32.94
C TRP A 360 15.42 -5.95 -32.77
N CYS A 361 15.92 -5.08 -31.90
CA CYS A 361 15.50 -3.68 -31.77
C CYS A 361 16.21 -2.72 -32.74
N GLU A 362 17.24 -3.17 -33.46
CA GLU A 362 18.04 -2.31 -34.34
C GLU A 362 17.55 -2.27 -35.81
N THR A 363 16.40 -2.91 -36.11
CA THR A 363 15.93 -3.12 -37.49
C THR A 363 14.77 -2.23 -37.93
N ASP A 364 14.50 -1.10 -37.29
CA ASP A 364 13.48 -0.14 -37.76
C ASP A 364 14.06 1.25 -38.06
#